data_edf072982c58d9bb72f4b65950f933dd
#
_entry.id   edf072982c58d9bb72f4b65950f933dd
#
_cell.length_a   1.000
_cell.length_b   1.000
_cell.length_c   1.000
_cell.angle_alpha   90.00
_cell.angle_beta   90.00
_cell.angle_gamma   90.00
#
_symmetry.space_group_name_H-M   'P 1'
#
loop_
_entity.id
_entity.type
_entity.pdbx_description
1 polymer ?
#
loop_
_entity_poly.entity_id
_entity_poly.type
_entity_poly.pdbx_seq_one_letter_code
_entity_poly.pdbx_strand_id
1 'polypeptide(L)'
;MNEYDVIIVGGGITGAGTARDCALRGLRVLLIERFDIATGATGRNHGLLHSGARYAVTDQESATECIKENMTLKKIARHCVDDTSGLFITLPEDDLGYQDTFVKACLAAGIQADV
;
A
#
# COMPACT_ATOMS: atom_id res chain seq x y z
N MET A 1 4.87 37.80 -6.55
CA MET A 1 5.60 36.51 -6.76
C MET A 1 4.78 35.43 -6.06
N ASN A 2 4.56 34.29 -6.74
CA ASN A 2 3.96 33.14 -6.05
C ASN A 2 5.03 32.53 -5.15
N GLU A 3 4.77 32.50 -3.86
CA GLU A 3 5.67 31.89 -2.88
C GLU A 3 5.13 30.52 -2.54
N TYR A 4 6.02 29.53 -2.47
CA TYR A 4 5.71 28.16 -2.07
C TYR A 4 6.52 27.79 -0.84
N ASP A 5 5.91 27.05 0.07
CA ASP A 5 6.56 26.57 1.28
C ASP A 5 7.32 25.25 1.00
N VAL A 6 6.82 24.47 0.03
CA VAL A 6 7.40 23.17 -0.37
C VAL A 6 7.37 23.02 -1.88
N ILE A 7 8.48 22.56 -2.45
CA ILE A 7 8.57 22.14 -3.85
C ILE A 7 8.83 20.64 -3.88
N ILE A 8 7.96 19.90 -4.57
CA ILE A 8 8.04 18.43 -4.72
C ILE A 8 8.41 18.13 -6.18
N VAL A 9 9.45 17.34 -6.37
CA VAL A 9 9.90 16.91 -7.68
C VAL A 9 9.50 15.47 -7.91
N GLY A 10 8.61 15.25 -8.89
CA GLY A 10 8.07 13.96 -9.28
C GLY A 10 6.58 13.81 -8.95
N GLY A 11 5.78 13.49 -9.98
CA GLY A 11 4.32 13.33 -9.93
C GLY A 11 3.86 11.87 -9.79
N GLY A 12 4.68 10.99 -9.20
CA GLY A 12 4.27 9.64 -8.84
C GLY A 12 3.48 9.62 -7.52
N ILE A 13 3.09 8.42 -7.05
CA ILE A 13 2.29 8.26 -5.83
C ILE A 13 2.95 8.88 -4.59
N THR A 14 4.27 8.77 -4.47
CA THR A 14 5.02 9.37 -3.36
C THR A 14 4.92 10.89 -3.37
N GLY A 15 5.14 11.52 -4.54
CA GLY A 15 5.04 12.98 -4.67
C GLY A 15 3.61 13.47 -4.45
N ALA A 16 2.62 12.78 -5.01
CA ALA A 16 1.21 13.11 -4.83
C ALA A 16 0.78 12.96 -3.35
N GLY A 17 1.20 11.88 -2.67
CA GLY A 17 0.93 11.66 -1.25
C GLY A 17 1.56 12.74 -0.38
N THR A 18 2.82 13.07 -0.63
CA THR A 18 3.54 14.15 0.07
C THR A 18 2.87 15.51 -0.15
N ALA A 19 2.49 15.81 -1.41
CA ALA A 19 1.79 17.05 -1.74
C ALA A 19 0.47 17.17 -0.98
N ARG A 20 -0.30 16.07 -0.93
CA ARG A 20 -1.57 16.01 -0.19
C ARG A 20 -1.35 16.25 1.30
N ASP A 21 -0.40 15.59 1.92
CA ASP A 21 -0.15 15.73 3.35
C ASP A 21 0.31 17.17 3.69
N CYS A 22 1.24 17.72 2.91
CA CYS A 22 1.67 19.10 3.06
C CYS A 22 0.51 20.09 2.92
N ALA A 23 -0.35 19.92 1.92
CA ALA A 23 -1.52 20.78 1.70
C ALA A 23 -2.53 20.69 2.87
N LEU A 24 -2.74 19.49 3.42
CA LEU A 24 -3.60 19.31 4.59
C LEU A 24 -3.04 20.00 5.87
N ARG A 25 -1.73 20.20 5.92
CA ARG A 25 -1.06 20.98 6.99
C ARG A 25 -1.04 22.48 6.71
N GLY A 26 -1.69 22.93 5.63
CA GLY A 26 -1.80 24.36 5.29
C GLY A 26 -0.58 24.91 4.54
N LEU A 27 0.33 24.07 4.10
CA LEU A 27 1.51 24.50 3.32
C LEU A 27 1.13 24.73 1.85
N ARG A 28 1.74 25.77 1.25
CA ARG A 28 1.63 26.02 -0.19
C ARG A 28 2.60 25.13 -0.93
N VAL A 29 2.08 24.22 -1.73
CA VAL A 29 2.87 23.18 -2.40
C VAL A 29 2.94 23.46 -3.90
N LEU A 30 4.14 23.33 -4.46
CA LEU A 30 4.37 23.23 -5.90
C LEU A 30 4.87 21.81 -6.20
N LEU A 31 4.12 21.06 -7.03
CA LEU A 31 4.58 19.78 -7.55
C LEU A 31 5.04 19.96 -8.99
N ILE A 32 6.22 19.49 -9.31
CA ILE A 32 6.83 19.56 -10.63
C ILE A 32 7.05 18.13 -11.13
N GLU A 33 6.51 17.84 -12.32
CA GLU A 33 6.71 16.58 -13.02
C GLU A 33 7.31 16.85 -14.41
N ARG A 34 8.24 15.99 -14.81
CA ARG A 34 8.96 16.15 -16.08
C ARG A 34 8.12 15.73 -17.29
N PHE A 35 7.24 14.77 -17.13
CA PHE A 35 6.38 14.23 -18.17
C PHE A 35 4.91 14.39 -17.76
N ASP A 36 4.18 13.28 -17.73
CA ASP A 36 2.83 13.22 -17.17
C ASP A 36 2.85 12.54 -15.81
N ILE A 37 1.81 12.75 -15.01
CA ILE A 37 1.69 12.12 -13.68
C ILE A 37 1.67 10.60 -13.83
N ALA A 38 2.26 9.90 -12.84
CA ALA A 38 2.28 8.44 -12.73
C ALA A 38 2.94 7.68 -13.91
N THR A 39 3.69 8.32 -14.79
CA THR A 39 4.35 7.65 -15.93
C THR A 39 5.52 6.75 -15.56
N GLY A 40 6.05 6.87 -14.34
CA GLY A 40 7.14 6.05 -13.82
C GLY A 40 6.64 4.73 -13.20
N ALA A 41 7.28 4.32 -12.09
CA ALA A 41 6.94 3.09 -11.36
C ALA A 41 5.47 3.02 -10.92
N THR A 42 4.87 4.16 -10.59
CA THR A 42 3.48 4.25 -10.15
C THR A 42 2.50 3.71 -11.20
N GLY A 43 2.70 3.99 -12.47
CA GLY A 43 1.84 3.48 -13.55
C GLY A 43 2.28 2.14 -14.15
N ARG A 44 3.33 1.52 -13.61
CA ARG A 44 3.93 0.27 -14.13
C ARG A 44 4.05 -0.84 -13.09
N ASN A 45 3.32 -0.72 -11.98
CA ASN A 45 3.25 -1.74 -10.95
C ASN A 45 2.20 -2.82 -11.31
N HIS A 46 2.15 -3.89 -10.55
CA HIS A 46 1.20 -4.99 -10.74
C HIS A 46 -0.23 -4.69 -10.25
N GLY A 47 -0.50 -3.50 -9.73
CA GLY A 47 -1.81 -3.07 -9.29
C GLY A 47 -2.32 -3.66 -7.97
N LEU A 48 -1.52 -4.45 -7.27
CA LEU A 48 -1.91 -5.07 -6.02
C LEU A 48 -1.53 -4.19 -4.82
N LEU A 49 -2.53 -3.78 -4.04
CA LEU A 49 -2.31 -3.16 -2.74
C LEU A 49 -2.09 -4.25 -1.68
N HIS A 50 -0.84 -4.47 -1.30
CA HIS A 50 -0.46 -5.54 -0.38
C HIS A 50 -1.06 -5.37 1.02
N SER A 51 -1.59 -6.47 1.58
CA SER A 51 -2.06 -6.53 2.96
C SER A 51 -0.96 -6.85 3.98
N GLY A 52 0.20 -7.32 3.51
CA GLY A 52 1.26 -7.83 4.37
C GLY A 52 1.17 -9.35 4.66
N ALA A 53 0.14 -10.05 4.20
CA ALA A 53 -0.04 -11.48 4.46
C ALA A 53 1.18 -12.33 4.08
N ARG A 54 1.92 -11.91 3.04
CA ARG A 54 3.17 -12.57 2.61
C ARG A 54 4.23 -12.63 3.71
N TYR A 55 4.21 -11.70 4.65
CA TYR A 55 5.17 -11.60 5.75
C TYR A 55 4.64 -12.20 7.05
N ALA A 56 3.35 -12.55 7.12
CA ALA A 56 2.66 -12.89 8.37
C ALA A 56 3.37 -13.96 9.21
N VAL A 57 3.95 -14.98 8.57
CA VAL A 57 4.64 -16.09 9.28
C VAL A 57 6.10 -15.75 9.58
N THR A 58 6.77 -15.02 8.71
CA THR A 58 8.23 -14.80 8.79
C THR A 58 8.63 -13.47 9.42
N ASP A 59 7.75 -12.46 9.34
CA ASP A 59 7.99 -11.11 9.82
C ASP A 59 6.66 -10.45 10.23
N GLN A 60 6.23 -10.78 11.46
CA GLN A 60 4.95 -10.33 12.02
C GLN A 60 4.86 -8.79 12.13
N GLU A 61 5.99 -8.13 12.39
CA GLU A 61 6.03 -6.66 12.51
C GLU A 61 5.73 -6.01 11.17
N SER A 62 6.45 -6.41 10.13
CA SER A 62 6.20 -5.93 8.75
C SER A 62 4.78 -6.23 8.28
N ALA A 63 4.23 -7.41 8.60
CA ALA A 63 2.85 -7.75 8.27
C ALA A 63 1.86 -6.79 8.92
N THR A 64 2.07 -6.48 10.20
CA THR A 64 1.21 -5.57 10.98
C THR A 64 1.30 -4.12 10.47
N GLU A 65 2.48 -3.67 10.10
CA GLU A 65 2.65 -2.34 9.49
C GLU A 65 1.96 -2.27 8.13
N CYS A 66 2.20 -3.25 7.26
CA CYS A 66 1.59 -3.30 5.92
C CYS A 66 0.06 -3.26 5.97
N ILE A 67 -0.59 -4.01 6.87
CA ILE A 67 -2.06 -3.98 6.94
C ILE A 67 -2.59 -2.62 7.43
N LYS A 68 -1.90 -1.97 8.36
CA LYS A 68 -2.27 -0.62 8.80
C LYS A 68 -2.18 0.40 7.67
N GLU A 69 -1.11 0.34 6.90
CA GLU A 69 -0.92 1.17 5.71
C GLU A 69 -1.98 0.89 4.65
N ASN A 70 -2.26 -0.39 4.36
CA ASN A 70 -3.31 -0.83 3.44
C ASN A 70 -4.66 -0.22 3.81
N MET A 71 -5.08 -0.35 5.08
CA MET A 71 -6.34 0.19 5.57
C MET A 71 -6.38 1.72 5.50
N THR A 72 -5.25 2.38 5.72
CA THR A 72 -5.12 3.83 5.56
C THR A 72 -5.31 4.24 4.11
N LEU A 73 -4.63 3.57 3.17
CA LEU A 73 -4.75 3.84 1.74
C LEU A 73 -6.15 3.55 1.21
N LYS A 74 -6.79 2.46 1.62
CA LYS A 74 -8.21 2.18 1.30
C LYS A 74 -9.14 3.31 1.75
N LYS A 75 -8.82 4.00 2.83
CA LYS A 75 -9.60 5.13 3.34
C LYS A 75 -9.34 6.43 2.58
N ILE A 76 -8.06 6.79 2.36
CA ILE A 76 -7.70 8.10 1.79
C ILE A 76 -7.67 8.11 0.26
N ALA A 77 -7.50 6.95 -0.37
CA ALA A 77 -7.44 6.77 -1.82
C ALA A 77 -8.49 5.77 -2.33
N ARG A 78 -9.68 5.78 -1.73
CA ARG A 78 -10.79 4.85 -2.04
C ARG A 78 -11.15 4.80 -3.53
N HIS A 79 -10.98 5.91 -4.24
CA HIS A 79 -11.26 6.02 -5.67
C HIS A 79 -10.24 5.29 -6.57
N CYS A 80 -9.12 4.83 -5.99
CA CYS A 80 -8.06 4.11 -6.69
C CYS A 80 -7.94 2.63 -6.27
N VAL A 81 -8.78 2.16 -5.34
CA VAL A 81 -8.66 0.82 -4.77
C VAL A 81 -9.99 0.08 -4.89
N ASP A 82 -9.99 -0.99 -5.69
CA ASP A 82 -11.08 -1.94 -5.76
C ASP A 82 -10.87 -3.05 -4.71
N ASP A 83 -11.94 -3.43 -4.02
CA ASP A 83 -11.88 -4.52 -3.03
C ASP A 83 -12.15 -5.86 -3.72
N THR A 84 -11.08 -6.45 -4.24
CA THR A 84 -11.11 -7.69 -5.02
C THR A 84 -10.70 -8.91 -4.21
N SER A 85 -10.35 -8.72 -2.92
CA SER A 85 -9.70 -9.74 -2.08
C SER A 85 -8.38 -10.26 -2.67
N GLY A 86 -7.82 -11.32 -2.11
CA GLY A 86 -6.62 -11.99 -2.60
C GLY A 86 -6.68 -13.48 -2.26
N LEU A 87 -6.02 -14.30 -3.05
CA LEU A 87 -5.96 -15.74 -2.85
C LEU A 87 -4.51 -16.16 -2.57
N PHE A 88 -4.33 -17.02 -1.58
CA PHE A 88 -3.13 -17.81 -1.38
C PHE A 88 -3.47 -19.25 -1.71
N ILE A 89 -2.71 -19.86 -2.59
CA ILE A 89 -2.97 -21.21 -3.12
C ILE A 89 -1.85 -22.12 -2.64
N THR A 90 -2.20 -23.25 -2.04
CA THR A 90 -1.29 -24.36 -1.78
C THR A 90 -1.34 -25.35 -2.95
N LEU A 91 -0.17 -25.85 -3.33
CA LEU A 91 -0.04 -26.90 -4.35
C LEU A 91 -0.04 -28.29 -3.67
N PRO A 92 -0.30 -29.37 -4.42
CA PRO A 92 -0.30 -30.71 -3.84
C PRO A 92 1.00 -31.15 -3.16
N GLU A 93 2.14 -30.56 -3.57
CA GLU A 93 3.48 -30.79 -3.01
C GLU A 93 3.79 -29.93 -1.79
N ASP A 94 2.97 -28.95 -1.46
CA ASP A 94 3.17 -28.09 -0.30
C ASP A 94 2.74 -28.77 0.99
N ASP A 95 3.29 -28.31 2.12
CA ASP A 95 2.87 -28.75 3.45
C ASP A 95 1.46 -28.22 3.78
N LEU A 96 0.48 -29.10 3.78
CA LEU A 96 -0.91 -28.74 4.10
C LEU A 96 -1.07 -28.21 5.53
N GLY A 97 -0.16 -28.59 6.45
CA GLY A 97 -0.14 -28.06 7.83
C GLY A 97 0.26 -26.58 7.91
N TYR A 98 0.88 -26.07 6.87
CA TYR A 98 1.25 -24.63 6.77
C TYR A 98 0.02 -23.71 6.73
N GLN A 99 -1.11 -24.17 6.20
CA GLN A 99 -2.34 -23.38 6.10
C GLN A 99 -2.78 -22.85 7.48
N ASP A 100 -2.86 -23.70 8.48
CA ASP A 100 -3.24 -23.29 9.85
C ASP A 100 -2.27 -22.27 10.44
N THR A 101 -0.97 -22.49 10.21
CA THR A 101 0.09 -21.58 10.65
C THR A 101 -0.06 -20.21 9.98
N PHE A 102 -0.29 -20.20 8.68
CA PHE A 102 -0.48 -18.96 7.88
C PHE A 102 -1.71 -18.18 8.33
N VAL A 103 -2.87 -18.84 8.46
CA VAL A 103 -4.12 -18.20 8.88
C VAL A 103 -3.96 -17.58 10.27
N LYS A 104 -3.41 -18.33 11.24
CA LYS A 104 -3.16 -17.82 12.59
C LYS A 104 -2.23 -16.61 12.58
N ALA A 105 -1.18 -16.64 11.78
CA ALA A 105 -0.23 -15.55 11.67
C ALA A 105 -0.87 -14.30 11.02
N CYS A 106 -1.70 -14.46 9.99
CA CYS A 106 -2.47 -13.39 9.39
C CYS A 106 -3.39 -12.73 10.42
N LEU A 107 -4.18 -13.50 11.14
CA LEU A 107 -5.08 -13.00 12.18
C LEU A 107 -4.32 -12.25 13.28
N ALA A 108 -3.17 -12.78 13.71
CA ALA A 108 -2.31 -12.12 14.70
C ALA A 108 -1.75 -10.77 14.21
N ALA A 109 -1.53 -10.61 12.90
CA ALA A 109 -1.13 -9.34 12.30
C ALA A 109 -2.31 -8.36 12.09
N GLY A 110 -3.56 -8.81 12.28
CA GLY A 110 -4.76 -8.05 11.98
C GLY A 110 -5.22 -8.15 10.52
N ILE A 111 -4.73 -9.15 9.80
CA ILE A 111 -5.12 -9.45 8.42
C ILE A 111 -6.22 -10.50 8.46
N GLN A 112 -7.38 -10.18 7.89
CA GLN A 112 -8.48 -11.12 7.77
C GLN A 112 -8.12 -12.21 6.75
N ALA A 113 -8.25 -13.46 7.15
CA ALA A 113 -7.98 -14.63 6.31
C ALA A 113 -9.01 -15.71 6.62
N ASP A 114 -9.66 -16.21 5.58
CA ASP A 114 -10.67 -17.26 5.61
C ASP A 114 -10.18 -18.45 4.76
N VAL A 115 -10.66 -19.66 5.07
CA VAL A 115 -10.31 -20.91 4.37
C VAL A 115 -11.52 -21.39 3.57
#